data_4f13df0659486079f802a02f83733254
#
_entry.id   4f13df0659486079f802a02f83733254
#
_cell.length_a   1.000
_cell.length_b   1.000
_cell.length_c   1.000
_cell.angle_alpha   90.00
_cell.angle_beta   90.00
_cell.angle_gamma   90.00
#
_symmetry.space_group_name_H-M   'P 1'
#
loop_
_entity.id
_entity.type
_entity.pdbx_description
1 polymer ?
#
loop_
_entity_poly.entity_id
_entity_poly.type
_entity_poly.pdbx_seq_one_letter_code
_entity_poly.pdbx_strand_id
1 'polypeptide(L)'
;AGHVQQLTFWNKRAGTLVIQKKDKVSGAFIAGAEFQLTYANGGYVDNDNRHLSSNGIYTTNDKGEIRVSGVVGTIVAKETKAAPGYVIDQTTQTQTVTVNPMDTQTLVFLNDPLCSLTLTKLDSVTGKPVPGTEFAVKGGDGNILARCTTGKDGTATVTGLVPGSTVIVVETRVPSGYVLDTTPKSIVVKNGSGNSFISGGNTSGGSNSGGNSSGSNSGGNDLTFENDPKMTLTIHKYVAGTANEPLAGVAFKVVDGSGKPLNPDGGVYYTNNAGEIVLEGLEPGTTITAQEIKTVDGYVLDGRPQSIKIEAGKSQNLTFWNKKAGSLVIRKLDKLTGKPLAGVEFEAIYAEGGYVDTDNGHLSSKGLYTTDDHGEIHISGIVGTVVVKETRPLPGYT
;
A
#
# COMPACT_ATOMS: atom_id res chain seq x y z
N ALA A 1 -47.77 -91.88 27.39
CA ALA A 1 -48.64 -91.22 26.47
C ALA A 1 -48.70 -89.77 26.74
N GLY A 2 -48.28 -88.97 25.83
CA GLY A 2 -48.57 -87.64 25.42
C GLY A 2 -48.56 -86.47 26.41
N HIS A 3 -47.46 -86.11 27.03
CA HIS A 3 -47.32 -84.74 27.61
C HIS A 3 -46.82 -83.77 26.52
N VAL A 4 -47.65 -82.79 26.21
CA VAL A 4 -47.23 -81.64 25.38
C VAL A 4 -46.42 -80.70 26.28
N GLN A 5 -45.14 -80.53 25.98
CA GLN A 5 -44.32 -79.53 26.63
C GLN A 5 -44.36 -78.23 25.76
N GLN A 6 -44.73 -77.13 26.43
CA GLN A 6 -44.78 -75.81 25.81
C GLN A 6 -43.53 -74.99 26.20
N LEU A 7 -42.78 -74.51 25.22
CA LEU A 7 -41.66 -73.56 25.44
C LEU A 7 -42.10 -72.18 24.96
N THR A 8 -41.98 -71.19 25.84
CA THR A 8 -42.30 -69.78 25.49
C THR A 8 -41.03 -68.97 25.48
N PHE A 9 -40.77 -68.31 24.36
CA PHE A 9 -39.64 -67.41 24.19
C PHE A 9 -40.13 -65.96 24.18
N TRP A 10 -39.40 -65.07 24.86
CA TRP A 10 -39.71 -63.65 24.96
C TRP A 10 -38.58 -62.86 24.35
N ASN A 11 -38.85 -62.01 23.31
CA ASN A 11 -37.91 -61.06 22.72
C ASN A 11 -38.34 -59.66 23.13
N LYS A 12 -37.38 -58.87 23.57
CA LYS A 12 -37.56 -57.41 23.73
C LYS A 12 -37.23 -56.72 22.40
N ARG A 13 -37.98 -55.64 22.07
CA ARG A 13 -37.66 -54.82 20.97
C ARG A 13 -36.29 -54.11 21.24
N ALA A 14 -35.40 -54.04 20.26
CA ALA A 14 -34.18 -53.29 20.35
C ALA A 14 -34.46 -51.79 20.52
N GLY A 15 -33.48 -51.03 20.94
CA GLY A 15 -33.57 -49.60 21.15
C GLY A 15 -33.33 -48.79 19.86
N THR A 16 -33.29 -47.48 19.99
CA THR A 16 -33.04 -46.51 18.92
C THR A 16 -32.00 -45.49 19.40
N LEU A 17 -31.03 -45.17 18.55
CA LEU A 17 -30.15 -44.03 18.70
C LEU A 17 -30.60 -42.91 17.76
N VAL A 18 -30.67 -41.69 18.29
CA VAL A 18 -30.89 -40.46 17.52
C VAL A 18 -29.66 -39.57 17.69
N ILE A 19 -29.09 -39.09 16.61
CA ILE A 19 -28.09 -38.06 16.60
C ILE A 19 -28.71 -36.79 16.04
N GLN A 20 -28.60 -35.69 16.77
CA GLN A 20 -29.02 -34.36 16.31
C GLN A 20 -27.79 -33.48 16.10
N LYS A 21 -27.63 -32.94 14.89
CA LYS A 21 -26.58 -32.00 14.53
C LYS A 21 -27.14 -30.60 14.51
N LYS A 22 -26.53 -29.68 15.27
CA LYS A 22 -27.00 -28.30 15.37
C LYS A 22 -25.86 -27.28 15.22
N ASP A 23 -26.24 -26.14 14.70
CA ASP A 23 -25.42 -24.93 14.70
C ASP A 23 -25.27 -24.42 16.13
N LYS A 24 -24.03 -24.20 16.55
CA LYS A 24 -23.70 -23.81 17.93
C LYS A 24 -24.14 -22.39 18.26
N VAL A 25 -24.29 -21.52 17.25
CA VAL A 25 -24.66 -20.11 17.40
C VAL A 25 -26.17 -19.93 17.36
N SER A 26 -26.82 -20.47 16.32
CA SER A 26 -28.25 -20.28 16.08
C SER A 26 -29.14 -21.39 16.67
N GLY A 27 -28.56 -22.55 16.97
CA GLY A 27 -29.31 -23.74 17.37
C GLY A 27 -30.04 -24.45 16.24
N ALA A 28 -29.93 -23.95 15.00
CA ALA A 28 -30.56 -24.54 13.83
C ALA A 28 -30.02 -25.95 13.55
N PHE A 29 -30.86 -26.83 13.00
CA PHE A 29 -30.44 -28.16 12.60
C PHE A 29 -29.57 -28.12 11.33
N ILE A 30 -28.54 -29.00 11.27
CA ILE A 30 -27.54 -29.06 10.19
C ILE A 30 -27.65 -30.40 9.46
N ALA A 31 -27.95 -30.34 8.15
CA ALA A 31 -27.92 -31.50 7.26
C ALA A 31 -26.50 -31.69 6.67
N GLY A 32 -26.16 -32.93 6.30
CA GLY A 32 -24.97 -33.27 5.57
C GLY A 32 -23.69 -33.44 6.42
N ALA A 33 -23.78 -33.48 7.71
CA ALA A 33 -22.69 -33.90 8.61
C ALA A 33 -22.56 -35.42 8.64
N GLU A 34 -21.32 -35.95 8.57
CA GLU A 34 -21.04 -37.37 8.53
C GLU A 34 -20.54 -37.88 9.88
N PHE A 35 -21.07 -39.02 10.31
CA PHE A 35 -20.74 -39.67 11.57
C PHE A 35 -20.34 -41.12 11.35
N GLN A 36 -19.35 -41.58 12.08
CA GLN A 36 -19.05 -43.01 12.24
C GLN A 36 -19.58 -43.50 13.55
N LEU A 37 -20.37 -44.59 13.51
CA LEU A 37 -20.94 -45.23 14.67
C LEU A 37 -20.30 -46.60 14.86
N THR A 38 -19.76 -46.84 16.05
CA THR A 38 -19.15 -48.13 16.45
C THR A 38 -19.70 -48.58 17.80
N TYR A 39 -19.74 -49.87 18.02
CA TYR A 39 -19.93 -50.42 19.37
C TYR A 39 -18.66 -50.26 20.19
N ALA A 40 -18.78 -50.02 21.49
CA ALA A 40 -17.63 -49.86 22.39
C ALA A 40 -16.76 -51.13 22.51
N ASN A 41 -17.32 -52.30 22.22
CA ASN A 41 -16.62 -53.57 22.19
C ASN A 41 -16.02 -53.90 20.81
N GLY A 42 -16.05 -52.98 19.86
CA GLY A 42 -15.61 -53.14 18.47
C GLY A 42 -16.75 -53.47 17.52
N GLY A 43 -16.48 -53.28 16.24
CA GLY A 43 -17.47 -53.47 15.18
C GLY A 43 -18.29 -52.21 14.88
N TYR A 44 -18.75 -52.12 13.65
CA TYR A 44 -19.57 -51.00 13.19
C TYR A 44 -21.03 -51.18 13.53
N VAL A 45 -21.72 -50.08 13.82
CA VAL A 45 -23.18 -50.06 13.90
C VAL A 45 -23.70 -49.97 12.46
N ASP A 46 -24.03 -51.15 11.91
CA ASP A 46 -24.50 -51.30 10.50
C ASP A 46 -25.94 -51.81 10.40
N ASN A 47 -26.66 -51.90 11.52
CA ASN A 47 -28.02 -52.39 11.60
C ASN A 47 -29.03 -51.26 11.70
N ASP A 48 -29.40 -50.69 10.58
CA ASP A 48 -30.64 -49.96 10.45
C ASP A 48 -31.66 -50.82 9.67
N ASN A 49 -32.33 -51.72 10.36
CA ASN A 49 -33.52 -52.47 9.92
C ASN A 49 -33.76 -52.62 8.39
N ARG A 50 -32.80 -52.48 7.50
CA ARG A 50 -32.78 -52.71 6.05
C ARG A 50 -31.79 -51.86 5.26
N HIS A 51 -31.09 -50.90 5.87
CA HIS A 51 -30.06 -50.08 5.20
C HIS A 51 -28.74 -50.23 5.95
N LEU A 52 -27.95 -51.16 5.50
CA LEU A 52 -26.61 -51.37 6.03
C LEU A 52 -25.72 -50.24 5.64
N SER A 53 -25.24 -49.48 6.58
CA SER A 53 -24.04 -48.66 6.39
C SER A 53 -22.86 -49.61 6.32
N SER A 54 -22.16 -49.62 5.19
CA SER A 54 -20.92 -50.41 5.03
C SER A 54 -19.86 -49.84 5.91
N ASN A 55 -19.63 -49.62 6.97
CA ASN A 55 -18.57 -49.12 7.88
C ASN A 55 -19.12 -48.22 9.00
N GLY A 56 -20.39 -48.32 9.35
CA GLY A 56 -20.99 -47.49 10.38
C GLY A 56 -21.07 -45.99 10.04
N ILE A 57 -21.02 -45.64 8.77
CA ILE A 57 -21.04 -44.24 8.30
C ILE A 57 -22.49 -43.81 8.03
N TYR A 58 -22.89 -42.71 8.64
CA TYR A 58 -24.20 -42.11 8.52
C TYR A 58 -24.10 -40.61 8.28
N THR A 59 -25.03 -40.06 7.52
CA THR A 59 -25.09 -38.61 7.23
C THR A 59 -26.39 -38.02 7.77
N THR A 60 -26.33 -36.84 8.38
CA THR A 60 -27.54 -36.14 8.86
C THR A 60 -28.42 -35.74 7.69
N ASN A 61 -29.72 -36.02 7.85
CA ASN A 61 -30.76 -35.69 6.85
C ASN A 61 -31.14 -34.20 6.88
N ASP A 62 -32.12 -33.79 6.08
CA ASP A 62 -32.61 -32.41 5.98
C ASP A 62 -33.14 -31.83 7.32
N LYS A 63 -33.43 -32.68 8.29
CA LYS A 63 -33.82 -32.28 9.65
C LYS A 63 -32.62 -32.26 10.62
N GLY A 64 -31.40 -32.46 10.13
CA GLY A 64 -30.18 -32.53 10.93
C GLY A 64 -30.11 -33.75 11.81
N GLU A 65 -30.78 -34.85 11.44
CA GLU A 65 -30.87 -36.05 12.25
C GLU A 65 -30.34 -37.30 11.55
N ILE A 66 -29.74 -38.18 12.37
CA ILE A 66 -29.52 -39.60 12.05
C ILE A 66 -30.35 -40.40 13.04
N ARG A 67 -31.12 -41.35 12.53
CA ARG A 67 -31.94 -42.25 13.37
C ARG A 67 -31.60 -43.68 13.03
N VAL A 68 -31.02 -44.40 14.00
CA VAL A 68 -30.64 -45.80 13.86
C VAL A 68 -31.44 -46.63 14.83
N SER A 69 -32.29 -47.51 14.30
CA SER A 69 -33.16 -48.41 15.08
C SER A 69 -32.59 -49.83 15.09
N GLY A 70 -32.98 -50.65 16.07
CA GLY A 70 -32.51 -52.02 16.16
C GLY A 70 -31.15 -52.17 16.87
N VAL A 71 -30.71 -51.15 17.60
CA VAL A 71 -29.43 -51.14 18.32
C VAL A 71 -29.60 -51.42 19.81
N VAL A 72 -28.64 -52.12 20.39
CA VAL A 72 -28.54 -52.36 21.84
C VAL A 72 -27.06 -52.42 22.22
N GLY A 73 -26.70 -51.74 23.31
CA GLY A 73 -25.33 -51.70 23.83
C GLY A 73 -24.75 -50.29 23.85
N THR A 74 -23.48 -50.21 24.20
CA THR A 74 -22.78 -48.95 24.26
C THR A 74 -22.23 -48.58 22.88
N ILE A 75 -22.66 -47.44 22.36
CA ILE A 75 -22.33 -46.92 21.05
C ILE A 75 -21.42 -45.67 21.18
N VAL A 76 -20.37 -45.63 20.41
CA VAL A 76 -19.48 -44.46 20.23
C VAL A 76 -19.85 -43.80 18.90
N ALA A 77 -20.30 -42.56 18.96
CA ALA A 77 -20.58 -41.74 17.81
C ALA A 77 -19.46 -40.70 17.63
N LYS A 78 -18.80 -40.70 16.47
CA LYS A 78 -17.73 -39.77 16.12
C LYS A 78 -18.11 -39.00 14.85
N GLU A 79 -18.11 -37.68 14.90
CA GLU A 79 -18.23 -36.86 13.70
C GLU A 79 -16.95 -36.97 12.87
N THR A 80 -17.04 -37.43 11.61
CA THR A 80 -15.90 -37.63 10.70
C THR A 80 -15.78 -36.54 9.68
N LYS A 81 -16.90 -35.85 9.34
CA LYS A 81 -16.92 -34.75 8.39
C LYS A 81 -18.00 -33.74 8.77
N ALA A 82 -17.59 -32.45 8.88
CA ALA A 82 -18.56 -31.38 9.06
C ALA A 82 -19.39 -31.17 7.78
N ALA A 83 -20.59 -30.66 7.95
CA ALA A 83 -21.37 -30.14 6.84
C ALA A 83 -20.68 -28.93 6.19
N PRO A 84 -20.93 -28.65 4.90
CA PRO A 84 -20.39 -27.46 4.25
C PRO A 84 -20.73 -26.19 5.02
N GLY A 85 -19.72 -25.30 5.19
CA GLY A 85 -19.87 -24.06 5.96
C GLY A 85 -19.67 -24.18 7.47
N TYR A 86 -19.29 -25.36 7.97
CA TYR A 86 -19.07 -25.64 9.39
C TYR A 86 -17.69 -26.23 9.66
N VAL A 87 -17.24 -26.14 10.90
CA VAL A 87 -16.02 -26.78 11.41
C VAL A 87 -16.35 -27.72 12.53
N ILE A 88 -15.70 -28.92 12.59
CA ILE A 88 -15.86 -29.87 13.67
C ILE A 88 -15.29 -29.30 14.97
N ASP A 89 -16.07 -29.30 16.03
CA ASP A 89 -15.57 -29.04 17.38
C ASP A 89 -14.79 -30.28 17.88
N GLN A 90 -13.46 -30.19 17.85
CA GLN A 90 -12.57 -31.29 18.23
C GLN A 90 -12.73 -31.73 19.68
N THR A 91 -13.29 -30.90 20.55
CA THR A 91 -13.48 -31.19 21.96
C THR A 91 -14.74 -32.06 22.21
N THR A 92 -15.74 -31.95 21.34
CA THR A 92 -17.01 -32.66 21.42
C THR A 92 -17.27 -33.60 20.24
N GLN A 93 -16.26 -33.81 19.39
CA GLN A 93 -16.31 -34.61 18.16
C GLN A 93 -16.81 -36.05 18.40
N THR A 94 -16.57 -36.62 19.60
CA THR A 94 -16.90 -37.99 19.96
C THR A 94 -17.75 -38.00 21.21
N GLN A 95 -18.87 -38.71 21.16
CA GLN A 95 -19.76 -38.94 22.30
C GLN A 95 -20.11 -40.42 22.41
N THR A 96 -20.40 -40.89 23.63
CA THR A 96 -20.72 -42.29 23.91
C THR A 96 -22.04 -42.37 24.67
N VAL A 97 -22.88 -43.33 24.31
CA VAL A 97 -24.17 -43.57 24.97
C VAL A 97 -24.48 -45.05 24.99
N THR A 98 -25.16 -45.51 26.04
CA THR A 98 -25.70 -46.90 26.14
C THR A 98 -27.17 -46.88 25.77
N VAL A 99 -27.54 -47.66 24.74
CA VAL A 99 -28.91 -47.84 24.28
C VAL A 99 -29.42 -49.19 24.83
N ASN A 100 -30.47 -49.18 25.66
CA ASN A 100 -31.10 -50.36 26.17
C ASN A 100 -32.27 -50.82 25.27
N PRO A 101 -32.72 -52.10 25.39
CA PRO A 101 -33.92 -52.54 24.69
C PRO A 101 -35.14 -51.67 25.02
N MET A 102 -35.91 -51.30 23.96
CA MET A 102 -37.10 -50.43 24.00
C MET A 102 -36.84 -48.98 24.39
N ASP A 103 -35.57 -48.56 24.47
CA ASP A 103 -35.15 -47.22 24.81
C ASP A 103 -34.86 -46.37 23.57
N THR A 104 -34.93 -45.03 23.70
CA THR A 104 -34.47 -44.10 22.69
C THR A 104 -33.49 -43.14 23.33
N GLN A 105 -32.25 -43.17 22.89
CA GLN A 105 -31.20 -42.25 23.33
C GLN A 105 -30.91 -41.22 22.27
N THR A 106 -30.66 -39.97 22.70
CA THR A 106 -30.35 -38.86 21.82
C THR A 106 -28.99 -38.27 22.17
N LEU A 107 -28.10 -38.12 21.17
CA LEU A 107 -26.86 -37.38 21.25
C LEU A 107 -27.00 -36.08 20.45
N VAL A 108 -26.53 -34.98 21.03
CA VAL A 108 -26.53 -33.66 20.36
C VAL A 108 -25.10 -33.24 20.10
N PHE A 109 -24.78 -32.96 18.83
CA PHE A 109 -23.49 -32.46 18.41
C PHE A 109 -23.66 -31.05 17.89
N LEU A 110 -22.72 -30.14 18.27
CA LEU A 110 -22.70 -28.74 17.90
C LEU A 110 -21.49 -28.47 17.02
N ASN A 111 -21.66 -27.72 15.92
CA ASN A 111 -20.55 -27.19 15.16
C ASN A 111 -20.63 -25.68 15.09
N ASP A 112 -19.45 -25.04 15.05
CA ASP A 112 -19.32 -23.62 14.79
C ASP A 112 -19.44 -23.38 13.28
N PRO A 113 -20.23 -22.38 12.83
CA PRO A 113 -20.22 -21.96 11.45
C PRO A 113 -18.86 -21.33 11.10
N LEU A 114 -18.40 -21.54 9.87
CA LEU A 114 -17.24 -20.81 9.34
C LEU A 114 -17.60 -19.33 9.18
N CYS A 115 -16.63 -18.49 9.43
CA CYS A 115 -16.78 -17.02 9.44
C CYS A 115 -16.25 -16.37 8.18
N SER A 116 -16.62 -15.11 7.99
CA SER A 116 -16.04 -14.22 6.99
C SER A 116 -15.28 -13.08 7.66
N LEU A 117 -14.34 -12.50 6.92
CA LEU A 117 -13.59 -11.28 7.23
C LEU A 117 -13.79 -10.29 6.11
N THR A 118 -14.22 -9.08 6.43
CA THR A 118 -14.29 -7.97 5.47
C THR A 118 -13.07 -7.08 5.64
N LEU A 119 -12.37 -6.83 4.54
CA LEU A 119 -11.26 -5.88 4.45
C LEU A 119 -11.78 -4.62 3.77
N THR A 120 -11.55 -3.47 4.39
CA THR A 120 -11.89 -2.16 3.82
C THR A 120 -10.61 -1.39 3.56
N LYS A 121 -10.47 -0.86 2.35
CA LYS A 121 -9.32 -0.07 1.93
C LYS A 121 -9.73 1.35 1.60
N LEU A 122 -9.10 2.32 2.27
CA LEU A 122 -9.39 3.75 2.15
C LEU A 122 -8.13 4.55 1.80
N ASP A 123 -8.34 5.67 1.15
CA ASP A 123 -7.38 6.76 1.00
C ASP A 123 -7.25 7.50 2.34
N SER A 124 -6.04 7.63 2.88
CA SER A 124 -5.78 8.21 4.21
C SER A 124 -6.13 9.70 4.31
N VAL A 125 -6.17 10.40 3.19
CA VAL A 125 -6.42 11.84 3.12
C VAL A 125 -7.89 12.16 2.91
N THR A 126 -8.53 11.44 1.98
CA THR A 126 -9.90 11.74 1.53
C THR A 126 -10.95 10.83 2.16
N GLY A 127 -10.54 9.70 2.76
CA GLY A 127 -11.44 8.65 3.26
C GLY A 127 -12.18 7.90 2.16
N LYS A 128 -11.86 8.13 0.89
CA LYS A 128 -12.53 7.47 -0.23
C LYS A 128 -12.06 6.00 -0.37
N PRO A 129 -12.94 5.12 -0.86
CA PRO A 129 -12.57 3.74 -1.16
C PRO A 129 -11.42 3.65 -2.18
N VAL A 130 -10.49 2.69 -1.95
CA VAL A 130 -9.39 2.39 -2.88
C VAL A 130 -9.59 1.00 -3.48
N PRO A 131 -10.09 0.90 -4.73
CA PRO A 131 -10.24 -0.36 -5.44
C PRO A 131 -8.89 -0.87 -5.98
N GLY A 132 -8.78 -2.20 -6.16
CA GLY A 132 -7.62 -2.82 -6.80
C GLY A 132 -6.42 -3.05 -5.87
N THR A 133 -6.59 -2.88 -4.56
CA THR A 133 -5.57 -3.26 -3.57
C THR A 133 -5.60 -4.76 -3.32
N GLU A 134 -4.44 -5.42 -3.36
CA GLU A 134 -4.30 -6.86 -3.15
C GLU A 134 -3.78 -7.18 -1.75
N PHE A 135 -4.41 -8.16 -1.12
CA PHE A 135 -4.08 -8.65 0.20
C PHE A 135 -3.72 -10.14 0.19
N ALA A 136 -2.76 -10.52 1.03
CA ALA A 136 -2.54 -11.90 1.44
C ALA A 136 -3.10 -12.08 2.86
N VAL A 137 -4.00 -13.05 3.00
CA VAL A 137 -4.60 -13.45 4.28
C VAL A 137 -3.94 -14.73 4.73
N LYS A 138 -3.31 -14.72 5.90
CA LYS A 138 -2.51 -15.83 6.44
C LYS A 138 -3.11 -16.32 7.75
N GLY A 139 -2.95 -17.60 8.03
CA GLY A 139 -3.20 -18.17 9.35
C GLY A 139 -2.14 -17.76 10.38
N GLY A 140 -2.38 -18.01 11.65
CA GLY A 140 -1.41 -17.79 12.71
C GLY A 140 -0.11 -18.61 12.57
N ASP A 141 -0.14 -19.67 11.77
CA ASP A 141 1.01 -20.48 11.36
C ASP A 141 1.82 -19.88 10.18
N GLY A 142 1.36 -18.75 9.63
CA GLY A 142 1.98 -18.06 8.50
C GLY A 142 1.58 -18.58 7.11
N ASN A 143 0.82 -19.69 7.03
CA ASN A 143 0.34 -20.23 5.76
C ASN A 143 -0.70 -19.30 5.12
N ILE A 144 -0.68 -19.17 3.80
CA ILE A 144 -1.66 -18.37 3.06
C ILE A 144 -2.99 -19.12 3.03
N LEU A 145 -4.02 -18.52 3.62
CA LEU A 145 -5.40 -19.00 3.59
C LEU A 145 -6.12 -18.51 2.34
N ALA A 146 -5.90 -17.24 1.97
CA ALA A 146 -6.54 -16.61 0.81
C ALA A 146 -5.70 -15.44 0.26
N ARG A 147 -5.98 -15.08 -0.99
CA ARG A 147 -5.62 -13.80 -1.60
C ARG A 147 -6.89 -13.13 -2.09
N CYS A 148 -7.01 -11.84 -1.92
CA CYS A 148 -8.17 -11.09 -2.35
C CYS A 148 -7.78 -9.70 -2.84
N THR A 149 -8.68 -9.08 -3.61
CA THR A 149 -8.49 -7.74 -4.20
C THR A 149 -9.73 -6.92 -3.91
N THR A 150 -9.54 -5.65 -3.51
CA THR A 150 -10.67 -4.76 -3.22
C THR A 150 -11.46 -4.40 -4.47
N GLY A 151 -12.79 -4.46 -4.35
CA GLY A 151 -13.75 -4.05 -5.36
C GLY A 151 -13.88 -2.53 -5.50
N LYS A 152 -14.84 -2.07 -6.31
CA LYS A 152 -15.10 -0.63 -6.55
C LYS A 152 -15.47 0.15 -5.28
N ASP A 153 -16.02 -0.54 -4.30
CA ASP A 153 -16.38 0.00 -2.98
C ASP A 153 -15.22 -0.02 -1.97
N GLY A 154 -14.02 -0.40 -2.41
CA GLY A 154 -12.83 -0.54 -1.57
C GLY A 154 -12.88 -1.73 -0.63
N THR A 155 -13.82 -2.68 -0.80
CA THR A 155 -13.94 -3.84 0.08
C THR A 155 -13.51 -5.15 -0.57
N ALA A 156 -13.06 -6.10 0.26
CA ALA A 156 -12.82 -7.48 -0.12
C ALA A 156 -13.28 -8.39 1.02
N THR A 157 -13.95 -9.51 0.70
CA THR A 157 -14.43 -10.47 1.70
C THR A 157 -13.71 -11.79 1.54
N VAL A 158 -13.21 -12.32 2.66
CA VAL A 158 -12.62 -13.65 2.77
C VAL A 158 -13.55 -14.53 3.60
N THR A 159 -13.90 -15.70 3.09
CA THR A 159 -14.83 -16.65 3.73
C THR A 159 -14.11 -17.93 4.16
N GLY A 160 -14.76 -18.79 4.92
CA GLY A 160 -14.21 -20.09 5.32
C GLY A 160 -13.22 -20.02 6.47
N LEU A 161 -13.23 -18.96 7.26
CA LEU A 161 -12.35 -18.79 8.41
C LEU A 161 -12.90 -19.52 9.65
N VAL A 162 -11.99 -20.20 10.35
CA VAL A 162 -12.33 -20.94 11.56
C VAL A 162 -12.47 -19.98 12.75
N PRO A 163 -13.60 -20.00 13.48
CA PRO A 163 -13.77 -19.22 14.71
C PRO A 163 -12.67 -19.51 15.73
N GLY A 164 -12.20 -18.48 16.42
CA GLY A 164 -11.11 -18.60 17.40
C GLY A 164 -9.70 -18.63 16.79
N SER A 165 -9.57 -18.79 15.47
CA SER A 165 -8.27 -18.75 14.82
C SER A 165 -7.76 -17.32 14.70
N THR A 166 -6.43 -17.15 14.73
CA THR A 166 -5.77 -15.88 14.40
C THR A 166 -5.54 -15.79 12.90
N VAL A 167 -5.93 -14.67 12.31
CA VAL A 167 -5.70 -14.34 10.90
C VAL A 167 -4.83 -13.10 10.83
N ILE A 168 -3.82 -13.14 9.95
CA ILE A 168 -2.89 -12.05 9.69
C ILE A 168 -3.09 -11.58 8.25
N VAL A 169 -3.35 -10.29 8.05
CA VAL A 169 -3.59 -9.68 6.75
C VAL A 169 -2.46 -8.74 6.41
N VAL A 170 -1.89 -8.90 5.23
CA VAL A 170 -0.79 -8.07 4.70
C VAL A 170 -1.17 -7.56 3.33
N GLU A 171 -0.97 -6.28 3.11
CA GLU A 171 -1.09 -5.67 1.79
C GLU A 171 0.08 -6.11 0.91
N THR A 172 -0.19 -6.54 -0.31
CA THR A 172 0.83 -7.06 -1.23
C THR A 172 1.01 -6.20 -2.47
N ARG A 173 -0.03 -5.46 -2.86
CA ARG A 173 0.00 -4.51 -3.98
C ARG A 173 -1.08 -3.45 -3.82
N VAL A 174 -0.77 -2.23 -4.28
CA VAL A 174 -1.69 -1.10 -4.35
C VAL A 174 -1.75 -0.53 -5.76
N PRO A 175 -2.78 0.22 -6.13
CA PRO A 175 -2.81 1.02 -7.36
C PRO A 175 -1.63 1.99 -7.42
N SER A 176 -1.19 2.34 -8.63
CA SER A 176 0.02 3.15 -8.88
C SER A 176 0.05 4.51 -8.20
N GLY A 177 -1.11 5.08 -7.87
CA GLY A 177 -1.23 6.37 -7.18
C GLY A 177 -1.06 6.32 -5.66
N TYR A 178 -0.74 5.16 -5.07
CA TYR A 178 -0.65 4.98 -3.61
C TYR A 178 0.69 4.43 -3.17
N VAL A 179 1.04 4.67 -1.91
CA VAL A 179 2.21 4.10 -1.23
C VAL A 179 1.80 2.76 -0.62
N LEU A 180 2.55 1.69 -0.90
CA LEU A 180 2.31 0.37 -0.33
C LEU A 180 2.69 0.35 1.16
N ASP A 181 1.74 -0.03 2.03
CA ASP A 181 2.00 -0.30 3.45
C ASP A 181 1.97 -1.83 3.70
N THR A 182 3.13 -2.42 3.90
CA THR A 182 3.26 -3.86 4.18
C THR A 182 3.10 -4.22 5.65
N THR A 183 2.72 -3.28 6.51
CA THR A 183 2.52 -3.51 7.95
C THR A 183 1.36 -4.49 8.15
N PRO A 184 1.60 -5.65 8.79
CA PRO A 184 0.56 -6.65 8.98
C PRO A 184 -0.47 -6.19 10.03
N LYS A 185 -1.74 -6.48 9.79
CA LYS A 185 -2.81 -6.39 10.80
C LYS A 185 -3.30 -7.78 11.13
N SER A 186 -3.60 -8.05 12.41
CA SER A 186 -4.10 -9.34 12.85
C SER A 186 -5.44 -9.22 13.57
N ILE A 187 -6.26 -10.27 13.46
CA ILE A 187 -7.55 -10.39 14.11
C ILE A 187 -7.76 -11.83 14.58
N VAL A 188 -8.40 -12.00 15.72
CA VAL A 188 -8.97 -13.30 16.14
C VAL A 188 -10.39 -13.39 15.59
N VAL A 189 -10.63 -14.38 14.75
CA VAL A 189 -11.93 -14.61 14.09
C VAL A 189 -12.98 -14.97 15.15
N LYS A 190 -14.09 -14.26 15.18
CA LYS A 190 -15.18 -14.49 16.13
C LYS A 190 -16.45 -14.96 15.42
N ASN A 191 -17.16 -15.88 16.06
CA ASN A 191 -18.55 -16.19 15.74
C ASN A 191 -19.42 -14.98 16.03
N GLY A 192 -20.10 -14.42 15.03
CA GLY A 192 -21.09 -13.36 15.04
C GLY A 192 -21.18 -12.51 16.31
N SER A 193 -20.98 -11.21 16.20
CA SER A 193 -21.14 -10.17 17.22
C SER A 193 -19.96 -9.95 18.19
N GLY A 194 -19.08 -9.06 17.84
CA GLY A 194 -18.16 -8.41 18.76
C GLY A 194 -16.70 -8.45 18.35
N ASN A 195 -16.26 -7.42 17.66
CA ASN A 195 -14.86 -7.20 17.30
C ASN A 195 -14.00 -6.91 18.52
N SER A 196 -12.89 -7.63 18.65
CA SER A 196 -11.76 -7.20 19.47
C SER A 196 -10.51 -7.16 18.61
N PHE A 197 -10.00 -5.98 18.38
CA PHE A 197 -8.74 -5.78 17.68
C PHE A 197 -7.58 -6.05 18.63
N ILE A 198 -6.66 -6.93 18.22
CA ILE A 198 -5.34 -6.96 18.83
C ILE A 198 -4.44 -6.16 17.87
N SER A 199 -4.24 -4.88 18.17
CA SER A 199 -3.23 -4.07 17.51
C SER A 199 -1.87 -4.47 18.04
N GLY A 200 -1.15 -5.28 17.30
CA GLY A 200 0.26 -5.55 17.53
C GLY A 200 1.09 -4.75 16.53
N GLY A 201 1.36 -3.50 16.84
CA GLY A 201 2.22 -2.65 16.05
C GLY A 201 2.91 -1.64 16.95
N ASN A 202 4.21 -1.74 17.04
CA ASN A 202 5.09 -0.82 17.77
C ASN A 202 4.92 0.58 17.17
N THR A 203 4.34 1.51 17.94
CA THR A 203 4.20 2.91 17.56
C THR A 203 5.53 3.61 17.75
N SER A 204 6.19 3.99 16.68
CA SER A 204 7.15 5.09 16.69
C SER A 204 6.69 6.17 15.73
N GLY A 205 6.21 7.24 16.32
CA GLY A 205 6.34 8.60 15.84
C GLY A 205 5.32 9.13 14.85
N GLY A 206 4.41 9.96 15.36
CA GLY A 206 3.99 11.12 14.60
C GLY A 206 2.49 11.40 14.50
N SER A 207 2.06 12.29 15.38
CA SER A 207 0.95 13.25 15.24
C SER A 207 -0.49 12.76 15.36
N ASN A 208 -1.01 13.04 16.55
CA ASN A 208 -2.43 13.21 16.86
C ASN A 208 -3.13 14.13 15.85
N SER A 209 -4.17 13.64 15.21
CA SER A 209 -5.34 14.45 14.93
C SER A 209 -6.58 13.60 15.12
N GLY A 210 -7.36 13.95 16.13
CA GLY A 210 -8.61 13.30 16.49
C GLY A 210 -9.62 13.40 15.36
N GLY A 211 -9.99 12.25 14.83
CA GLY A 211 -11.14 12.05 13.97
C GLY A 211 -12.09 11.11 14.68
N ASN A 212 -13.20 11.67 15.15
CA ASN A 212 -14.32 10.96 15.73
C ASN A 212 -14.98 10.08 14.64
N SER A 213 -14.60 8.81 14.55
CA SER A 213 -15.30 7.87 13.69
C SER A 213 -16.44 7.25 14.45
N SER A 214 -17.65 7.72 14.15
CA SER A 214 -18.91 7.07 14.47
C SER A 214 -18.91 5.65 13.88
N GLY A 215 -18.62 4.65 14.71
CA GLY A 215 -18.70 3.25 14.35
C GLY A 215 -20.14 2.84 14.11
N SER A 216 -20.49 2.48 12.89
CA SER A 216 -21.63 1.62 12.65
C SER A 216 -21.29 0.21 13.13
N ASN A 217 -22.02 -0.23 14.18
CA ASN A 217 -22.01 -1.61 14.67
C ASN A 217 -22.57 -2.56 13.61
N SER A 218 -21.73 -3.09 12.74
CA SER A 218 -22.00 -4.32 12.02
C SER A 218 -21.18 -5.43 12.68
N GLY A 219 -21.86 -6.42 13.26
CA GLY A 219 -21.25 -7.48 14.06
C GLY A 219 -20.45 -8.50 13.24
N GLY A 220 -19.54 -8.06 12.40
CA GLY A 220 -18.66 -8.87 11.57
C GLY A 220 -17.19 -8.76 11.97
N ASN A 221 -16.35 -9.62 11.42
CA ASN A 221 -14.90 -9.47 11.49
C ASN A 221 -14.50 -8.46 10.39
N ASP A 222 -14.05 -7.28 10.78
CA ASP A 222 -13.69 -6.19 9.85
C ASP A 222 -12.29 -5.68 10.14
N LEU A 223 -11.51 -5.39 9.09
CA LEU A 223 -10.22 -4.72 9.16
C LEU A 223 -10.18 -3.58 8.16
N THR A 224 -9.85 -2.38 8.62
CA THR A 224 -9.65 -1.22 7.76
C THR A 224 -8.16 -0.95 7.56
N PHE A 225 -7.77 -0.71 6.32
CA PHE A 225 -6.44 -0.32 5.88
C PHE A 225 -6.52 1.03 5.19
N GLU A 226 -5.53 1.87 5.42
CA GLU A 226 -5.41 3.17 4.78
C GLU A 226 -4.07 3.26 4.07
N ASN A 227 -4.03 3.88 2.87
CA ASN A 227 -2.77 4.19 2.20
C ASN A 227 -2.71 5.66 1.85
N ASP A 228 -1.51 6.21 1.99
CA ASP A 228 -1.22 7.56 1.56
C ASP A 228 -1.19 7.63 0.02
N PRO A 229 -1.91 8.60 -0.58
CA PRO A 229 -1.74 8.87 -1.99
C PRO A 229 -0.34 9.43 -2.26
N LYS A 230 0.22 9.09 -3.41
CA LYS A 230 1.46 9.72 -3.89
C LYS A 230 1.21 11.15 -4.31
N MET A 231 2.16 12.02 -4.00
CA MET A 231 2.01 13.46 -4.16
C MET A 231 2.77 14.01 -5.38
N THR A 232 2.42 15.25 -5.73
CA THR A 232 3.07 16.04 -6.78
C THR A 232 3.75 17.26 -6.16
N LEU A 233 4.99 17.54 -6.59
CA LEU A 233 5.74 18.77 -6.29
C LEU A 233 6.01 19.52 -7.58
N THR A 234 5.68 20.82 -7.63
CA THR A 234 6.02 21.68 -8.78
C THR A 234 7.18 22.58 -8.41
N ILE A 235 8.23 22.60 -9.23
CA ILE A 235 9.32 23.57 -9.15
C ILE A 235 9.03 24.66 -10.16
N HIS A 236 8.89 25.90 -9.69
CA HIS A 236 8.68 27.07 -10.52
C HIS A 236 10.00 27.85 -10.68
N LYS A 237 10.28 28.28 -11.89
CA LYS A 237 11.43 29.12 -12.24
C LYS A 237 11.01 30.41 -12.93
N TYR A 238 11.36 31.54 -12.32
CA TYR A 238 10.97 32.86 -12.78
C TYR A 238 12.15 33.82 -12.95
N VAL A 239 11.90 34.88 -13.67
CA VAL A 239 12.83 36.01 -13.81
C VAL A 239 12.64 36.93 -12.61
N ALA A 240 13.72 37.21 -11.88
CA ALA A 240 13.72 38.10 -10.72
C ALA A 240 13.39 39.54 -11.09
N GLY A 241 12.55 40.19 -10.29
CA GLY A 241 12.11 41.58 -10.53
C GLY A 241 10.96 41.71 -11.52
N THR A 242 10.37 40.62 -11.97
CA THR A 242 9.16 40.59 -12.82
C THR A 242 7.96 40.04 -12.05
N ALA A 243 6.76 40.15 -12.62
CA ALA A 243 5.54 39.54 -12.09
C ALA A 243 5.45 38.07 -12.51
N ASN A 244 6.41 37.23 -12.06
CA ASN A 244 6.50 35.80 -12.38
C ASN A 244 6.64 35.47 -13.89
N GLU A 245 7.47 36.24 -14.62
CA GLU A 245 7.88 35.88 -15.98
C GLU A 245 8.56 34.49 -15.95
N PRO A 246 8.03 33.47 -16.64
CA PRO A 246 8.58 32.11 -16.57
C PRO A 246 9.93 32.02 -17.29
N LEU A 247 10.84 31.17 -16.76
CA LEU A 247 12.14 30.92 -17.35
C LEU A 247 12.29 29.45 -17.73
N ALA A 248 12.17 29.17 -19.03
CA ALA A 248 12.29 27.83 -19.60
C ALA A 248 13.74 27.40 -19.81
N GLY A 249 14.01 26.10 -19.90
CA GLY A 249 15.32 25.52 -20.26
C GLY A 249 16.36 25.52 -19.15
N VAL A 250 16.00 25.92 -17.93
CA VAL A 250 16.89 25.91 -16.76
C VAL A 250 17.01 24.49 -16.22
N ALA A 251 18.25 24.01 -15.98
CA ALA A 251 18.51 22.68 -15.49
C ALA A 251 18.61 22.66 -13.96
N PHE A 252 17.89 21.70 -13.37
CA PHE A 252 17.90 21.41 -11.93
C PHE A 252 18.38 20.01 -11.67
N LYS A 253 19.18 19.82 -10.63
CA LYS A 253 19.43 18.54 -10.00
C LYS A 253 18.43 18.35 -8.86
N VAL A 254 17.67 17.26 -8.91
CA VAL A 254 16.66 16.94 -7.90
C VAL A 254 16.96 15.57 -7.28
N VAL A 255 17.06 15.55 -5.95
CA VAL A 255 17.41 14.36 -5.17
C VAL A 255 16.47 14.20 -3.99
N ASP A 256 16.36 12.98 -3.46
CA ASP A 256 15.68 12.71 -2.18
C ASP A 256 16.53 13.08 -0.97
N GLY A 257 16.01 12.90 0.25
CA GLY A 257 16.69 13.21 1.50
C GLY A 257 17.96 12.38 1.76
N SER A 258 18.17 11.29 1.02
CA SER A 258 19.41 10.48 1.06
C SER A 258 20.44 10.91 0.03
N GLY A 259 20.09 11.87 -0.84
CA GLY A 259 20.90 12.30 -1.97
C GLY A 259 20.74 11.44 -3.23
N LYS A 260 19.80 10.52 -3.25
CA LYS A 260 19.53 9.66 -4.42
C LYS A 260 18.75 10.46 -5.48
N PRO A 261 19.20 10.41 -6.76
CA PRO A 261 18.49 11.03 -7.88
C PRO A 261 17.05 10.49 -8.04
N LEU A 262 16.11 11.39 -8.37
CA LEU A 262 14.70 11.00 -8.58
C LEU A 262 14.42 10.43 -9.98
N ASN A 263 15.37 10.52 -10.91
CA ASN A 263 15.26 9.90 -12.23
C ASN A 263 16.56 9.17 -12.62
N PRO A 264 16.54 8.31 -13.66
CA PRO A 264 17.73 7.58 -14.13
C PRO A 264 18.84 8.48 -14.68
N ASP A 265 18.51 9.72 -15.09
CA ASP A 265 19.43 10.69 -15.70
C ASP A 265 20.20 11.50 -14.64
N GLY A 266 20.50 10.89 -13.50
CA GLY A 266 21.25 11.52 -12.41
C GLY A 266 20.49 12.61 -11.67
N GLY A 267 19.16 12.65 -11.78
CA GLY A 267 18.29 13.63 -11.14
C GLY A 267 18.19 14.96 -11.90
N VAL A 268 18.59 14.99 -13.17
CA VAL A 268 18.56 16.23 -13.98
C VAL A 268 17.19 16.40 -14.63
N TYR A 269 16.61 17.60 -14.45
CA TYR A 269 15.33 18.03 -15.01
C TYR A 269 15.48 19.41 -15.61
N TYR A 270 14.66 19.73 -16.62
CA TYR A 270 14.66 21.03 -17.29
C TYR A 270 13.29 21.69 -17.15
N THR A 271 13.27 23.01 -16.91
CA THR A 271 12.01 23.76 -16.89
C THR A 271 11.39 23.82 -18.29
N ASN A 272 10.07 23.61 -18.35
CA ASN A 272 9.26 23.71 -19.55
C ASN A 272 8.98 25.19 -19.95
N ASN A 273 8.19 25.43 -20.99
CA ASN A 273 7.83 26.77 -21.44
C ASN A 273 7.04 27.60 -20.40
N ALA A 274 6.43 26.97 -19.40
CA ALA A 274 5.80 27.65 -18.27
C ALA A 274 6.79 27.90 -17.11
N GLY A 275 8.08 27.59 -17.28
CA GLY A 275 9.09 27.68 -16.23
C GLY A 275 8.93 26.64 -15.15
N GLU A 276 8.37 25.47 -15.45
CA GLU A 276 7.98 24.46 -14.46
C GLU A 276 8.66 23.13 -14.68
N ILE A 277 8.93 22.44 -13.55
CA ILE A 277 9.21 21.01 -13.48
C ILE A 277 8.15 20.40 -12.59
N VAL A 278 7.40 19.41 -13.09
CA VAL A 278 6.38 18.68 -12.33
C VAL A 278 6.94 17.31 -11.95
N LEU A 279 7.05 17.06 -10.66
CA LEU A 279 7.52 15.80 -10.08
C LEU A 279 6.32 15.04 -9.51
N GLU A 280 6.00 13.90 -10.11
CA GLU A 280 4.87 13.07 -9.71
C GLU A 280 5.32 11.81 -8.97
N GLY A 281 4.40 11.17 -8.26
CA GLY A 281 4.65 9.89 -7.62
C GLY A 281 5.49 9.96 -6.35
N LEU A 282 5.56 11.13 -5.71
CA LEU A 282 6.33 11.36 -4.49
C LEU A 282 5.62 10.77 -3.27
N GLU A 283 6.39 10.11 -2.40
CA GLU A 283 5.86 9.54 -1.17
C GLU A 283 5.81 10.61 -0.07
N PRO A 284 4.67 10.75 0.65
CA PRO A 284 4.58 11.59 1.83
C PRO A 284 5.67 11.27 2.85
N GLY A 285 6.20 12.30 3.50
CA GLY A 285 7.31 12.16 4.46
C GLY A 285 8.69 12.23 3.84
N THR A 286 8.83 12.05 2.51
CA THR A 286 10.11 12.19 1.80
C THR A 286 10.52 13.64 1.72
N THR A 287 11.81 13.94 1.96
CA THR A 287 12.38 15.26 1.70
C THR A 287 12.93 15.32 0.28
N ILE A 288 12.54 16.33 -0.49
CA ILE A 288 13.04 16.57 -1.84
C ILE A 288 13.90 17.82 -1.81
N THR A 289 15.09 17.74 -2.42
CA THR A 289 16.02 18.85 -2.58
C THR A 289 16.22 19.13 -4.07
N ALA A 290 15.98 20.38 -4.48
CA ALA A 290 16.21 20.87 -5.82
C ALA A 290 17.31 21.92 -5.82
N GLN A 291 18.25 21.84 -6.77
CA GLN A 291 19.34 22.77 -6.94
C GLN A 291 19.47 23.12 -8.42
N GLU A 292 19.52 24.40 -8.75
CA GLU A 292 19.84 24.85 -10.12
C GLU A 292 21.31 24.53 -10.43
N ILE A 293 21.54 23.81 -11.50
CA ILE A 293 22.91 23.42 -11.94
C ILE A 293 23.32 24.07 -13.23
N LYS A 294 22.37 24.59 -14.03
CA LYS A 294 22.66 25.36 -15.28
C LYS A 294 21.48 26.30 -15.54
N THR A 295 21.80 27.54 -15.83
CA THR A 295 20.83 28.53 -16.32
C THR A 295 20.88 28.68 -17.85
N VAL A 296 19.99 29.48 -18.39
CA VAL A 296 19.97 29.86 -19.79
C VAL A 296 20.73 31.17 -20.00
N ASP A 297 21.12 31.44 -21.26
CA ASP A 297 21.89 32.58 -21.63
C ASP A 297 21.23 33.93 -21.27
N GLY A 298 22.02 34.91 -20.82
CA GLY A 298 21.51 36.20 -20.37
C GLY A 298 21.00 36.24 -18.93
N TYR A 299 21.14 35.15 -18.15
CA TYR A 299 20.74 35.07 -16.75
C TYR A 299 21.87 34.59 -15.84
N VAL A 300 21.76 34.93 -14.57
CA VAL A 300 22.73 34.57 -13.52
C VAL A 300 22.26 33.28 -12.82
N LEU A 301 23.14 32.27 -12.78
CA LEU A 301 22.92 31.06 -12.04
C LEU A 301 22.78 31.34 -10.54
N ASP A 302 21.70 30.86 -9.90
CA ASP A 302 21.57 30.79 -8.45
C ASP A 302 21.60 29.32 -8.00
N GLY A 303 22.79 28.82 -7.72
CA GLY A 303 23.00 27.40 -7.32
C GLY A 303 22.63 27.08 -5.88
N ARG A 304 21.91 27.93 -5.13
CA ARG A 304 21.48 27.66 -3.77
C ARG A 304 20.36 26.60 -3.79
N PRO A 305 20.52 25.46 -3.08
CA PRO A 305 19.49 24.45 -3.03
C PRO A 305 18.30 24.89 -2.15
N GLN A 306 17.11 24.41 -2.50
CA GLN A 306 15.93 24.46 -1.64
C GLN A 306 15.44 23.04 -1.37
N SER A 307 14.94 22.80 -0.14
CA SER A 307 14.41 21.49 0.27
C SER A 307 13.00 21.64 0.82
N ILE A 308 12.17 20.63 0.57
CA ILE A 308 10.80 20.55 1.09
C ILE A 308 10.49 19.12 1.49
N LYS A 309 9.79 18.95 2.62
CA LYS A 309 9.23 17.66 3.03
C LYS A 309 7.85 17.52 2.40
N ILE A 310 7.61 16.40 1.71
CA ILE A 310 6.33 16.11 1.06
C ILE A 310 5.29 15.77 2.12
N GLU A 311 4.17 16.48 2.10
CA GLU A 311 3.05 16.29 3.03
C GLU A 311 1.86 15.65 2.31
N ALA A 312 1.24 14.65 2.95
CA ALA A 312 0.04 14.01 2.42
C ALA A 312 -1.10 15.03 2.22
N GLY A 313 -1.80 14.93 1.09
CA GLY A 313 -2.97 15.76 0.79
C GLY A 313 -2.70 17.21 0.46
N LYS A 314 -1.42 17.63 0.34
CA LYS A 314 -1.07 19.02 0.02
C LYS A 314 -0.43 19.13 -1.36
N SER A 315 -0.90 20.10 -2.14
CA SER A 315 -0.17 20.61 -3.30
C SER A 315 0.98 21.48 -2.81
N GLN A 316 2.20 21.15 -3.23
CA GLN A 316 3.41 21.84 -2.77
C GLN A 316 4.23 22.33 -3.94
N ASN A 317 5.00 23.41 -3.71
CA ASN A 317 5.91 23.96 -4.72
C ASN A 317 7.21 24.46 -4.11
N LEU A 318 8.26 24.53 -4.95
CA LEU A 318 9.50 25.28 -4.73
C LEU A 318 9.58 26.37 -5.78
N THR A 319 10.07 27.55 -5.41
CA THR A 319 10.15 28.67 -6.34
C THR A 319 11.55 29.25 -6.36
N PHE A 320 12.11 29.38 -7.56
CA PHE A 320 13.44 29.90 -7.83
C PHE A 320 13.40 31.09 -8.77
N TRP A 321 14.30 32.03 -8.59
CA TRP A 321 14.40 33.25 -9.43
C TRP A 321 15.82 33.43 -9.92
N ASN A 322 16.00 33.78 -11.24
CA ASN A 322 17.27 34.25 -11.76
C ASN A 322 17.19 35.71 -12.15
N LYS A 323 18.25 36.43 -11.81
CA LYS A 323 18.41 37.80 -12.27
C LYS A 323 18.86 37.79 -13.73
N LYS A 324 18.41 38.77 -14.51
CA LYS A 324 19.02 39.06 -15.83
C LYS A 324 20.45 39.47 -15.61
N ALA A 325 21.35 38.97 -16.43
CA ALA A 325 22.73 39.40 -16.46
C ALA A 325 22.83 40.73 -17.16
N GLY A 326 23.82 41.52 -16.76
CA GLY A 326 24.12 42.78 -17.41
C GLY A 326 24.90 42.62 -18.72
N SER A 327 25.03 43.69 -19.47
CA SER A 327 25.93 43.80 -20.62
C SER A 327 26.82 45.04 -20.50
N LEU A 328 28.01 44.94 -21.08
CA LEU A 328 28.97 46.01 -21.15
C LEU A 328 29.35 46.26 -22.62
N VAL A 329 29.29 47.50 -23.08
CA VAL A 329 29.81 47.92 -24.38
C VAL A 329 31.03 48.79 -24.12
N ILE A 330 32.18 48.42 -24.66
CA ILE A 330 33.41 49.17 -24.62
C ILE A 330 33.60 49.80 -26.00
N ARG A 331 33.74 51.10 -26.04
CA ARG A 331 34.03 51.86 -27.34
C ARG A 331 35.40 52.46 -27.31
N LYS A 332 36.15 52.19 -28.35
CA LYS A 332 37.44 52.82 -28.57
C LYS A 332 37.39 53.75 -29.76
N LEU A 333 37.69 55.01 -29.50
CA LEU A 333 37.65 56.07 -30.52
C LEU A 333 38.99 56.81 -30.58
N ASP A 334 39.34 57.31 -31.78
CA ASP A 334 40.40 58.26 -31.96
C ASP A 334 40.02 59.61 -31.32
N LYS A 335 40.85 60.12 -30.44
CA LYS A 335 40.55 61.29 -29.62
C LYS A 335 40.41 62.59 -30.46
N LEU A 336 41.09 62.69 -31.62
CA LEU A 336 41.08 63.90 -32.45
C LEU A 336 39.95 63.88 -33.48
N THR A 337 39.70 62.70 -34.05
CA THR A 337 38.79 62.59 -35.20
C THR A 337 37.43 61.99 -34.80
N GLY A 338 37.31 61.39 -33.60
CA GLY A 338 36.12 60.70 -33.15
C GLY A 338 35.86 59.43 -33.94
N LYS A 339 36.76 58.99 -34.83
CA LYS A 339 36.53 57.73 -35.57
C LYS A 339 36.75 56.47 -34.72
N PRO A 340 36.02 55.43 -35.01
CA PRO A 340 36.16 54.12 -34.28
C PRO A 340 37.57 53.55 -34.64
N LEU A 341 38.16 52.84 -33.60
CA LEU A 341 39.42 52.13 -33.70
C LEU A 341 39.20 50.63 -33.50
N ALA A 342 39.35 49.90 -34.62
CA ALA A 342 39.26 48.43 -34.61
C ALA A 342 40.63 47.83 -34.28
N GLY A 343 40.63 46.65 -33.63
CA GLY A 343 41.80 45.84 -33.28
C GLY A 343 42.53 46.27 -32.01
N VAL A 344 41.98 47.15 -31.20
CA VAL A 344 42.50 47.52 -29.88
C VAL A 344 42.14 46.48 -28.86
N GLU A 345 43.12 46.01 -28.07
CA GLU A 345 42.90 44.94 -27.07
C GLU A 345 42.65 45.51 -25.66
N PHE A 346 41.68 44.99 -25.05
CA PHE A 346 41.25 45.23 -23.61
C PHE A 346 41.24 44.00 -22.78
N GLU A 347 41.68 44.13 -21.51
CA GLU A 347 41.45 43.15 -20.48
C GLU A 347 40.27 43.59 -19.62
N ALA A 348 39.31 42.70 -19.40
CA ALA A 348 38.18 42.91 -18.53
C ALA A 348 38.25 41.90 -17.36
N ILE A 349 38.26 42.41 -16.13
CA ILE A 349 38.32 41.61 -14.90
C ILE A 349 37.23 42.07 -13.93
N TYR A 350 36.72 41.13 -13.08
CA TYR A 350 35.86 41.52 -11.99
C TYR A 350 36.67 42.21 -10.88
N ALA A 351 36.10 43.23 -10.24
CA ALA A 351 36.76 43.97 -9.14
C ALA A 351 37.08 43.04 -7.93
N GLU A 352 36.34 41.99 -7.75
CA GLU A 352 36.55 40.97 -6.69
C GLU A 352 37.54 39.87 -7.09
N GLY A 353 38.09 39.95 -8.31
CA GLY A 353 39.02 38.96 -8.87
C GLY A 353 38.36 38.03 -9.90
N GLY A 354 39.16 37.52 -10.81
CA GLY A 354 38.72 36.66 -11.93
C GLY A 354 38.50 37.44 -13.24
N TYR A 355 38.62 36.71 -14.33
CA TYR A 355 38.42 37.29 -15.66
C TYR A 355 36.95 37.36 -16.03
N VAL A 356 36.57 38.37 -16.81
CA VAL A 356 35.25 38.43 -17.44
C VAL A 356 35.34 37.60 -18.72
N ASP A 357 35.02 36.33 -18.63
CA ASP A 357 35.06 35.36 -19.74
C ASP A 357 33.69 34.70 -19.96
N THR A 358 32.64 35.29 -19.37
CA THR A 358 31.28 34.71 -19.27
C THR A 358 30.34 35.19 -20.37
N ASP A 359 30.81 35.48 -21.55
CA ASP A 359 29.93 35.65 -22.69
C ASP A 359 29.55 34.27 -23.27
N ASN A 360 28.66 33.58 -22.61
CA ASN A 360 28.02 32.32 -23.05
C ASN A 360 28.99 31.27 -23.65
N GLY A 361 30.22 31.22 -23.15
CA GLY A 361 31.20 30.21 -23.57
C GLY A 361 31.92 30.53 -24.87
N HIS A 362 31.82 31.74 -25.40
CA HIS A 362 32.40 32.07 -26.69
C HIS A 362 33.58 33.03 -26.69
N LEU A 363 34.01 33.59 -25.57
CA LEU A 363 35.05 34.59 -25.59
C LEU A 363 36.09 34.41 -24.49
N SER A 364 37.31 34.62 -24.87
CA SER A 364 38.52 34.82 -24.09
C SER A 364 38.66 34.09 -22.75
N SER A 365 39.43 33.04 -22.75
CA SER A 365 39.84 32.31 -21.51
C SER A 365 40.70 33.17 -20.55
N LYS A 366 40.90 34.47 -20.81
CA LYS A 366 41.74 35.35 -20.00
C LYS A 366 41.18 36.77 -19.90
N GLY A 367 39.87 36.99 -20.16
CA GLY A 367 39.26 38.31 -20.15
C GLY A 367 39.80 39.28 -21.21
N LEU A 368 40.47 38.82 -22.29
CA LEU A 368 41.01 39.63 -23.35
C LEU A 368 40.01 39.73 -24.51
N TYR A 369 39.73 40.96 -24.91
CA TYR A 369 38.77 41.29 -25.95
C TYR A 369 39.39 42.29 -26.95
N THR A 370 38.99 42.19 -28.19
CA THR A 370 39.53 43.12 -29.28
C THR A 370 38.32 43.85 -29.88
N THR A 371 38.49 45.18 -30.10
CA THR A 371 37.46 45.99 -30.75
C THR A 371 37.24 45.56 -32.20
N ASP A 372 35.97 45.52 -32.61
CA ASP A 372 35.50 45.20 -33.95
C ASP A 372 35.72 46.41 -34.92
N ASP A 373 35.20 46.30 -36.15
CA ASP A 373 35.29 47.35 -37.19
C ASP A 373 34.55 48.64 -36.84
N HIS A 374 33.66 48.59 -35.83
CA HIS A 374 32.97 49.74 -35.27
C HIS A 374 33.65 50.30 -34.02
N GLY A 375 34.83 49.77 -33.69
CA GLY A 375 35.57 50.14 -32.49
C GLY A 375 34.91 49.69 -31.18
N GLU A 376 34.05 48.67 -31.25
CA GLU A 376 33.24 48.19 -30.09
C GLU A 376 33.61 46.75 -29.63
N ILE A 377 33.46 46.54 -28.36
CA ILE A 377 33.42 45.19 -27.71
C ILE A 377 32.09 45.09 -27.00
N HIS A 378 31.32 44.03 -27.30
CA HIS A 378 30.06 43.73 -26.63
C HIS A 378 30.24 42.50 -25.71
N ILE A 379 30.07 42.67 -24.41
CA ILE A 379 30.17 41.58 -23.43
C ILE A 379 28.82 41.46 -22.75
N SER A 380 28.23 40.26 -22.77
CA SER A 380 26.98 39.93 -22.07
C SER A 380 27.26 38.97 -20.92
N GLY A 381 26.25 38.70 -20.04
CA GLY A 381 26.43 37.78 -18.95
C GLY A 381 27.14 38.36 -17.72
N ILE A 382 27.31 39.67 -17.64
CA ILE A 382 28.07 40.33 -16.58
C ILE A 382 27.26 40.47 -15.29
N VAL A 383 27.94 40.19 -14.17
CA VAL A 383 27.36 40.36 -12.81
C VAL A 383 28.42 41.03 -11.92
N GLY A 384 28.11 42.18 -11.35
CA GLY A 384 28.99 42.88 -10.43
C GLY A 384 29.79 44.03 -11.11
N THR A 385 30.89 44.43 -10.49
CA THR A 385 31.73 45.53 -10.96
C THR A 385 32.84 44.98 -11.85
N VAL A 386 32.94 45.52 -13.07
CA VAL A 386 33.99 45.17 -14.05
C VAL A 386 35.00 46.31 -14.15
N VAL A 387 36.26 45.95 -14.10
CA VAL A 387 37.40 46.84 -14.37
C VAL A 387 37.92 46.50 -15.76
N VAL A 388 37.99 47.52 -16.63
CA VAL A 388 38.47 47.39 -18.00
C VAL A 388 39.78 48.15 -18.15
N LYS A 389 40.79 47.49 -18.72
CA LYS A 389 42.10 48.08 -19.00
C LYS A 389 42.50 47.83 -20.45
N GLU A 390 42.89 48.85 -21.15
CA GLU A 390 43.54 48.71 -22.47
C GLU A 390 44.91 48.07 -22.30
N THR A 391 45.16 46.97 -22.97
CA THR A 391 46.40 46.18 -22.87
C THR A 391 47.31 46.37 -24.13
N ARG A 392 46.69 46.61 -25.28
CA ARG A 392 47.42 46.79 -26.51
C ARG A 392 46.77 47.86 -27.44
N PRO A 393 47.33 49.08 -27.53
CA PRO A 393 46.86 50.07 -28.48
C PRO A 393 47.26 49.72 -29.93
N LEU A 394 46.62 50.36 -30.89
CA LEU A 394 47.03 50.25 -32.27
C LEU A 394 48.44 50.94 -32.54
N PRO A 395 49.19 50.45 -33.51
CA PRO A 395 50.42 51.15 -33.94
C PRO A 395 50.16 52.63 -34.25
N GLY A 396 50.95 53.53 -33.62
CA GLY A 396 50.80 54.98 -33.77
C GLY A 396 49.85 55.65 -32.76
N TYR A 397 49.30 54.91 -31.80
CA TYR A 397 48.48 55.40 -30.66
C TYR A 397 49.19 55.15 -29.33
N THR A 398 48.91 55.97 -28.33
CA THR A 398 49.44 55.89 -26.96
C THR A 398 48.30 55.84 -25.95
#